data_d211000da289a478c0d2380a21aa000d
#
_entry.id   d211000da289a478c0d2380a21aa000d
#
_cell.length_a   1.000
_cell.length_b   1.000
_cell.length_c   1.000
_cell.angle_alpha   90.00
_cell.angle_beta   90.00
_cell.angle_gamma   90.00
#
_symmetry.space_group_name_H-M   'P 1'
#
loop_
_entity.id
_entity.type
_entity.pdbx_description
1 polymer ?
#
loop_
_entity_poly.entity_id
_entity_poly.type
_entity_poly.pdbx_seq_one_letter_code
_entity_poly.pdbx_strand_id
1 'polypeptide(L)'
;YSDHYLKLKLIFERTIELIDTHNPDEIAIEAPFFGKNVQSMLKLGRAQGVAMAAGLSREIPITEYLPKKIKMAITGNGNASKEQVAKMLQSLLGLKTLPKNLDATDGLAAAVCHFYNSGRIEVGKSYSGWDAFVKHNEGRVKK
;
A
#
# COMPACT_ATOMS: atom_id res chain seq x y z
N TYR A 1 10.50 29.59 10.98
CA TYR A 1 10.54 28.34 10.19
C TYR A 1 9.76 28.55 8.88
N SER A 2 10.28 28.08 7.73
CA SER A 2 9.47 28.10 6.51
C SER A 2 8.25 27.17 6.69
N ASP A 3 7.13 27.49 6.05
CA ASP A 3 5.90 26.67 6.07
C ASP A 3 6.18 25.19 5.71
N HIS A 4 7.18 24.93 4.87
CA HIS A 4 7.59 23.59 4.48
C HIS A 4 8.16 22.76 5.64
N TYR A 5 9.04 23.33 6.47
CA TYR A 5 9.61 22.61 7.61
C TYR A 5 8.59 22.35 8.71
N LEU A 6 7.67 23.27 8.92
CA LEU A 6 6.56 23.08 9.83
C LEU A 6 5.67 21.91 9.38
N LYS A 7 5.38 21.81 8.08
CA LYS A 7 4.64 20.66 7.52
C LYS A 7 5.36 19.33 7.74
N LEU A 8 6.68 19.27 7.55
CA LEU A 8 7.45 18.05 7.84
C LEU A 8 7.38 17.66 9.33
N LYS A 9 7.48 18.63 10.22
CA LYS A 9 7.29 18.38 11.66
C LYS A 9 5.91 17.80 11.96
N LEU A 10 4.85 18.40 11.42
CA LEU A 10 3.48 17.93 11.62
C LEU A 10 3.26 16.52 11.05
N ILE A 11 3.87 16.19 9.91
CA ILE A 11 3.82 14.82 9.35
C ILE A 11 4.45 13.83 10.32
N PHE A 12 5.62 14.16 10.87
CA PHE A 12 6.29 13.29 11.85
C PHE A 12 5.41 13.06 13.09
N GLU A 13 4.99 14.14 13.72
CA GLU A 13 4.19 14.11 14.95
C GLU A 13 2.87 13.35 14.75
N ARG A 14 2.17 13.60 13.63
CA ARG A 14 0.93 12.91 13.32
C ARG A 14 1.14 11.42 13.01
N THR A 15 2.23 11.07 12.34
CA THR A 15 2.57 9.66 12.08
C THR A 15 2.83 8.93 13.39
N ILE A 16 3.60 9.52 14.29
CA ILE A 16 3.85 8.96 15.64
C ILE A 16 2.53 8.78 16.40
N GLU A 17 1.68 9.80 16.42
CA GLU A 17 0.37 9.72 17.11
C GLU A 17 -0.49 8.57 16.59
N LEU A 18 -0.55 8.39 15.26
CA LEU A 18 -1.29 7.29 14.64
C LEU A 18 -0.69 5.93 14.99
N ILE A 19 0.63 5.81 14.97
CA ILE A 19 1.33 4.58 15.35
C ILE A 19 1.05 4.23 16.80
N ASP A 20 1.22 5.18 17.71
CA ASP A 20 1.03 4.98 19.14
C ASP A 20 -0.45 4.68 19.49
N THR A 21 -1.39 5.21 18.69
CA THR A 21 -2.83 4.97 18.89
C THR A 21 -3.29 3.61 18.36
N HIS A 22 -2.79 3.19 17.20
CA HIS A 22 -3.30 2.01 16.49
C HIS A 22 -2.39 0.79 16.59
N ASN A 23 -1.15 0.95 17.07
CA ASN A 23 -0.15 -0.11 17.20
C ASN A 23 -0.05 -1.01 15.95
N PRO A 24 0.24 -0.45 14.76
CA PRO A 24 0.35 -1.24 13.55
C PRO A 24 1.59 -2.15 13.59
N ASP A 25 1.48 -3.32 13.00
CA ASP A 25 2.61 -4.26 12.89
C ASP A 25 3.57 -3.87 11.76
N GLU A 26 3.06 -3.23 10.70
CA GLU A 26 3.80 -2.95 9.47
C GLU A 26 3.31 -1.65 8.83
N ILE A 27 4.19 -0.99 8.07
CA ILE A 27 3.85 0.21 7.29
C ILE A 27 4.02 -0.10 5.81
N ALA A 28 2.99 0.18 5.02
CA ALA A 28 3.04 0.12 3.57
C ALA A 28 3.08 1.54 2.99
N ILE A 29 3.99 1.79 2.06
CA ILE A 29 4.15 3.08 1.40
C ILE A 29 4.14 2.89 -0.11
N GLU A 30 3.46 3.80 -0.82
CA GLU A 30 3.60 3.89 -2.26
C GLU A 30 4.93 4.54 -2.61
N ALA A 31 5.76 3.85 -3.41
CA ALA A 31 7.04 4.39 -3.87
C ALA A 31 6.82 5.66 -4.73
N PRO A 32 7.63 6.70 -4.57
CA PRO A 32 7.50 7.91 -5.36
C PRO A 32 7.71 7.61 -6.85
N PHE A 33 6.82 8.14 -7.69
CA PHE A 33 6.90 7.99 -9.14
C PHE A 33 7.63 9.17 -9.76
N PHE A 34 8.47 8.90 -10.77
CA PHE A 34 9.14 9.95 -11.55
C PHE A 34 8.11 10.76 -12.34
N GLY A 35 7.73 11.91 -11.81
CA GLY A 35 6.85 12.86 -12.47
C GLY A 35 7.64 13.94 -13.23
N LYS A 36 6.94 14.70 -14.08
CA LYS A 36 7.54 15.81 -14.83
C LYS A 36 7.98 16.99 -13.94
N ASN A 37 7.44 17.10 -12.72
CA ASN A 37 7.74 18.19 -11.79
C ASN A 37 8.69 17.72 -10.68
N VAL A 38 9.98 18.00 -10.87
CA VAL A 38 11.05 17.62 -9.93
C VAL A 38 10.84 18.23 -8.54
N GLN A 39 10.37 19.48 -8.43
CA GLN A 39 10.13 20.15 -7.14
C GLN A 39 9.04 19.44 -6.32
N SER A 40 7.96 19.03 -6.98
CA SER A 40 6.91 18.25 -6.31
C SER A 40 7.40 16.89 -5.85
N MET A 41 8.22 16.23 -6.64
CA MET A 41 8.84 14.95 -6.28
C MET A 41 9.75 15.08 -5.07
N LEU A 42 10.60 16.12 -5.02
CA LEU A 42 11.48 16.36 -3.88
C LEU A 42 10.69 16.64 -2.59
N LYS A 43 9.60 17.42 -2.68
CA LYS A 43 8.72 17.67 -1.53
C LYS A 43 8.04 16.38 -1.05
N LEU A 44 7.54 15.56 -1.97
CA LEU A 44 6.93 14.26 -1.63
C LEU A 44 7.93 13.32 -1.00
N GLY A 45 9.14 13.18 -1.59
CA GLY A 45 10.19 12.33 -1.04
C GLY A 45 10.62 12.73 0.37
N ARG A 46 10.70 14.05 0.66
CA ARG A 46 10.96 14.55 2.03
C ARG A 46 9.83 14.19 2.99
N ALA A 47 8.58 14.35 2.58
CA ALA A 47 7.41 14.00 3.40
C ALA A 47 7.37 12.49 3.70
N GLN A 48 7.61 11.66 2.69
CA GLN A 48 7.69 10.20 2.86
C GLN A 48 8.85 9.79 3.76
N GLY A 49 10.05 10.37 3.56
CA GLY A 49 11.20 10.09 4.41
C GLY A 49 10.94 10.42 5.89
N VAL A 50 10.21 11.49 6.17
CA VAL A 50 9.80 11.85 7.54
C VAL A 50 8.81 10.83 8.12
N ALA A 51 7.82 10.39 7.36
CA ALA A 51 6.88 9.35 7.78
C ALA A 51 7.59 8.01 8.02
N MET A 52 8.54 7.65 7.14
CA MET A 52 9.39 6.46 7.32
C MET A 52 10.22 6.55 8.60
N ALA A 53 10.86 7.69 8.85
CA ALA A 53 11.65 7.92 10.07
C ALA A 53 10.79 7.77 11.34
N ALA A 54 9.55 8.25 11.31
CA ALA A 54 8.60 8.06 12.41
C ALA A 54 8.31 6.57 12.64
N GLY A 55 8.03 5.79 11.58
CA GLY A 55 7.82 4.34 11.67
C GLY A 55 9.04 3.60 12.23
N LEU A 56 10.22 3.89 11.67
CA LEU A 56 11.47 3.28 12.11
C LEU A 56 11.83 3.62 13.56
N SER A 57 11.49 4.82 14.03
CA SER A 57 11.68 5.21 15.45
C SER A 57 10.84 4.37 16.42
N ARG A 58 9.84 3.66 15.93
CA ARG A 58 9.00 2.69 16.67
C ARG A 58 9.30 1.24 16.26
N GLU A 59 10.43 1.00 15.57
CA GLU A 59 10.88 -0.33 15.13
C GLU A 59 9.86 -1.05 14.22
N ILE A 60 8.99 -0.30 13.53
CA ILE A 60 7.99 -0.86 12.62
C ILE A 60 8.61 -1.08 11.24
N PRO A 61 8.54 -2.29 10.69
CA PRO A 61 9.05 -2.58 9.37
C PRO A 61 8.24 -1.86 8.29
N ILE A 62 8.93 -1.43 7.23
CA ILE A 62 8.35 -0.65 6.13
C ILE A 62 8.52 -1.43 4.83
N THR A 63 7.44 -1.49 4.04
CA THR A 63 7.46 -2.05 2.69
C THR A 63 6.98 -1.02 1.68
N GLU A 64 7.77 -0.82 0.61
CA GLU A 64 7.41 0.07 -0.50
C GLU A 64 6.80 -0.71 -1.66
N TYR A 65 5.78 -0.14 -2.27
CA TYR A 65 5.10 -0.68 -3.44
C TYR A 65 5.08 0.31 -4.58
N LEU A 66 5.41 -0.15 -5.79
CA LEU A 66 5.24 0.65 -7.00
C LEU A 66 3.75 0.90 -7.27
N PRO A 67 3.36 2.09 -7.76
CA PRO A 67 1.96 2.42 -8.07
C PRO A 67 1.27 1.39 -8.96
N LYS A 68 1.97 0.89 -9.98
CA LYS A 68 1.47 -0.15 -10.88
C LYS A 68 1.17 -1.47 -10.15
N LYS A 69 1.98 -1.84 -9.16
CA LYS A 69 1.76 -3.05 -8.35
C LYS A 69 0.54 -2.90 -7.45
N ILE A 70 0.36 -1.72 -6.85
CA ILE A 70 -0.83 -1.41 -6.05
C ILE A 70 -2.10 -1.52 -6.89
N LYS A 71 -2.13 -0.86 -8.05
CA LYS A 71 -3.26 -0.92 -8.98
C LYS A 71 -3.58 -2.35 -9.43
N MET A 72 -2.55 -3.12 -9.77
CA MET A 72 -2.70 -4.53 -10.14
C MET A 72 -3.29 -5.36 -9.02
N ALA A 73 -2.83 -5.17 -7.78
CA ALA A 73 -3.31 -5.91 -6.62
C ALA A 73 -4.80 -5.64 -6.32
N ILE A 74 -5.26 -4.40 -6.52
CA ILE A 74 -6.63 -3.98 -6.21
C ILE A 74 -7.60 -4.29 -7.36
N THR A 75 -7.22 -4.01 -8.61
CA THR A 75 -8.14 -4.04 -9.75
C THR A 75 -7.85 -5.15 -10.76
N GLY A 76 -6.72 -5.85 -10.65
CA GLY A 76 -6.23 -6.76 -11.68
C GLY A 76 -5.66 -6.04 -12.92
N ASN A 77 -5.58 -4.69 -12.92
CA ASN A 77 -5.10 -3.87 -14.02
C ASN A 77 -4.14 -2.80 -13.53
N GLY A 78 -2.85 -2.93 -13.84
CA GLY A 78 -1.82 -1.97 -13.44
C GLY A 78 -1.95 -0.57 -14.06
N ASN A 79 -2.82 -0.38 -15.06
CA ASN A 79 -3.13 0.89 -15.70
C ASN A 79 -4.49 1.49 -15.26
N ALA A 80 -5.10 0.94 -14.22
CA ALA A 80 -6.37 1.43 -13.70
C ALA A 80 -6.28 2.92 -13.30
N SER A 81 -7.38 3.66 -13.47
CA SER A 81 -7.49 5.03 -12.99
C SER A 81 -7.66 5.07 -11.46
N LYS A 82 -7.41 6.24 -10.86
CA LYS A 82 -7.65 6.45 -9.41
C LYS A 82 -9.10 6.15 -9.03
N GLU A 83 -10.04 6.54 -9.86
CA GLU A 83 -11.48 6.32 -9.66
C GLU A 83 -11.83 4.83 -9.71
N GLN A 84 -11.21 4.06 -10.61
CA GLN A 84 -11.40 2.60 -10.68
C GLN A 84 -10.85 1.93 -9.42
N VAL A 85 -9.66 2.33 -8.95
CA VAL A 85 -9.08 1.83 -7.70
C VAL A 85 -9.99 2.17 -6.51
N ALA A 86 -10.45 3.42 -6.41
CA ALA A 86 -11.34 3.85 -5.33
C ALA A 86 -12.66 3.07 -5.28
N LYS A 87 -13.31 2.86 -6.44
CA LYS A 87 -14.54 2.05 -6.53
C LYS A 87 -14.31 0.59 -6.14
N MET A 88 -13.19 0.02 -6.56
CA MET A 88 -12.85 -1.35 -6.19
C MET A 88 -12.60 -1.48 -4.69
N LEU A 89 -11.86 -0.54 -4.07
CA LEU A 89 -11.67 -0.49 -2.62
C LEU A 89 -12.98 -0.34 -1.87
N GLN A 90 -13.90 0.50 -2.37
CA GLN A 90 -15.23 0.64 -1.79
C GLN A 90 -15.96 -0.69 -1.74
N SER A 91 -15.94 -1.44 -2.84
CA SER A 91 -16.57 -2.77 -2.94
C SER A 91 -15.88 -3.79 -2.04
N LEU A 92 -14.55 -3.88 -2.08
CA LEU A 92 -13.77 -4.85 -1.31
C LEU A 92 -13.92 -4.68 0.20
N LEU A 93 -14.00 -3.45 0.66
CA LEU A 93 -14.04 -3.10 2.09
C LEU A 93 -15.47 -2.80 2.59
N GLY A 94 -16.47 -2.85 1.72
CA GLY A 94 -17.87 -2.55 2.08
C GLY A 94 -18.08 -1.11 2.56
N LEU A 95 -17.32 -0.15 2.03
CA LEU A 95 -17.40 1.25 2.45
C LEU A 95 -18.68 1.89 1.94
N LYS A 96 -19.46 2.50 2.83
CA LYS A 96 -20.70 3.21 2.47
C LYS A 96 -20.41 4.42 1.57
N THR A 97 -19.34 5.14 1.85
CA THR A 97 -18.91 6.33 1.10
C THR A 97 -17.40 6.29 0.88
N LEU A 98 -16.96 6.83 -0.25
CA LEU A 98 -15.53 7.06 -0.50
C LEU A 98 -15.07 8.35 0.19
N PRO A 99 -13.82 8.41 0.65
CA PRO A 99 -13.22 9.67 1.07
C PRO A 99 -13.33 10.72 -0.04
N LYS A 100 -13.65 11.97 0.33
CA LYS A 100 -13.71 13.08 -0.64
C LYS A 100 -12.35 13.36 -1.28
N ASN A 101 -11.27 13.10 -0.54
CA ASN A 101 -9.90 13.23 -1.03
C ASN A 101 -9.39 11.87 -1.51
N LEU A 102 -9.10 11.77 -2.81
CA LEU A 102 -8.56 10.54 -3.43
C LEU A 102 -7.16 10.17 -2.90
N ASP A 103 -6.39 11.11 -2.34
CA ASP A 103 -5.08 10.80 -1.74
C ASP A 103 -5.23 9.88 -0.52
N ALA A 104 -6.34 9.97 0.21
CA ALA A 104 -6.65 9.03 1.28
C ALA A 104 -6.90 7.61 0.75
N THR A 105 -7.45 7.47 -0.46
CA THR A 105 -7.64 6.17 -1.10
C THR A 105 -6.34 5.57 -1.61
N ASP A 106 -5.34 6.39 -1.98
CA ASP A 106 -4.02 5.90 -2.38
C ASP A 106 -3.31 5.21 -1.19
N GLY A 107 -3.35 5.81 0.00
CA GLY A 107 -2.83 5.19 1.22
C GLY A 107 -3.55 3.90 1.60
N LEU A 108 -4.89 3.89 1.50
CA LEU A 108 -5.70 2.71 1.74
C LEU A 108 -5.39 1.58 0.73
N ALA A 109 -5.19 1.93 -0.54
CA ALA A 109 -4.79 0.98 -1.58
C ALA A 109 -3.43 0.34 -1.29
N ALA A 110 -2.44 1.11 -0.82
CA ALA A 110 -1.15 0.59 -0.41
C ALA A 110 -1.28 -0.41 0.75
N ALA A 111 -2.09 -0.11 1.75
CA ALA A 111 -2.35 -1.01 2.87
C ALA A 111 -3.04 -2.31 2.43
N VAL A 112 -4.04 -2.27 1.57
CA VAL A 112 -4.73 -3.45 1.04
C VAL A 112 -3.79 -4.27 0.14
N CYS A 113 -2.99 -3.62 -0.70
CA CYS A 113 -1.95 -4.29 -1.49
C CYS A 113 -0.97 -5.05 -0.58
N HIS A 114 -0.53 -4.41 0.50
CA HIS A 114 0.36 -5.03 1.47
C HIS A 114 -0.29 -6.25 2.15
N PHE A 115 -1.54 -6.12 2.57
CA PHE A 115 -2.30 -7.22 3.17
C PHE A 115 -2.35 -8.46 2.26
N TYR A 116 -2.56 -8.29 0.95
CA TYR A 116 -2.53 -9.39 -0.01
C TYR A 116 -1.13 -9.98 -0.23
N ASN A 117 -0.07 -9.18 -0.09
CA ASN A 117 1.30 -9.62 -0.32
C ASN A 117 2.01 -10.15 0.93
N SER A 118 1.52 -9.84 2.14
CA SER A 118 2.14 -10.24 3.41
C SER A 118 1.92 -11.72 3.78
N GLY A 119 1.25 -12.51 2.93
CA GLY A 119 0.95 -13.92 3.19
C GLY A 119 -0.05 -14.17 4.31
N ARG A 120 -0.68 -13.12 4.85
CA ARG A 120 -1.75 -13.23 5.86
C ARG A 120 -3.05 -13.82 5.30
N ILE A 121 -3.21 -13.77 3.96
CA ILE A 121 -4.13 -14.64 3.25
C ILE A 121 -3.26 -15.72 2.59
N GLU A 122 -3.40 -16.97 2.97
CA GLU A 122 -3.00 -18.07 2.11
C GLU A 122 -3.88 -18.02 0.84
N VAL A 123 -3.54 -17.14 -0.08
CA VAL A 123 -3.97 -17.28 -1.46
C VAL A 123 -3.34 -18.57 -1.91
N GLY A 124 -4.18 -19.57 -2.19
CA GLY A 124 -3.79 -20.94 -2.44
C GLY A 124 -2.48 -21.04 -3.22
N LYS A 125 -1.58 -21.89 -2.77
CA LYS A 125 -0.21 -22.05 -3.25
C LYS A 125 -0.14 -21.81 -4.75
N SER A 126 0.56 -20.75 -5.16
CA SER A 126 0.83 -20.52 -6.59
C SER A 126 1.74 -21.63 -7.08
N TYR A 127 1.20 -22.50 -7.90
CA TYR A 127 1.97 -23.56 -8.52
C TYR A 127 2.65 -23.01 -9.79
N SER A 128 3.93 -23.33 -9.98
CA SER A 128 4.72 -22.87 -11.13
C SER A 128 4.35 -23.58 -12.46
N GLY A 129 3.21 -24.26 -12.51
CA GLY A 129 2.69 -24.97 -13.68
C GLY A 129 1.73 -26.06 -13.30
N TRP A 130 1.07 -26.64 -14.31
CA TRP A 130 0.09 -27.70 -14.14
C TRP A 130 0.68 -28.95 -13.47
N ASP A 131 1.92 -29.33 -13.83
CA ASP A 131 2.61 -30.47 -13.27
C ASP A 131 2.86 -30.34 -11.76
N ALA A 132 3.23 -29.15 -11.31
CA ALA A 132 3.40 -28.84 -9.88
C ALA A 132 2.06 -28.89 -9.13
N PHE A 133 0.97 -28.44 -9.76
CA PHE A 133 -0.38 -28.54 -9.20
C PHE A 133 -0.81 -29.99 -9.04
N VAL A 134 -0.66 -30.81 -10.08
CA VAL A 134 -1.03 -32.24 -10.08
C VAL A 134 -0.25 -33.01 -9.02
N LYS A 135 1.07 -32.83 -8.97
CA LYS A 135 1.97 -33.48 -7.98
C LYS A 135 1.58 -33.15 -6.53
N HIS A 136 1.09 -31.94 -6.29
CA HIS A 136 0.67 -31.53 -4.94
C HIS A 136 -0.76 -31.94 -4.59
N ASN A 137 -1.56 -32.35 -5.59
CA ASN A 137 -2.95 -32.70 -5.44
C ASN A 137 -3.26 -34.10 -6.02
N GLU A 138 -2.32 -35.05 -5.93
CA GLU A 138 -2.46 -36.41 -6.51
C GLU A 138 -3.75 -37.12 -6.09
N GLY A 139 -4.22 -36.89 -4.88
CA GLY A 139 -5.47 -37.46 -4.37
C GLY A 139 -6.76 -36.82 -4.91
N ARG A 140 -6.67 -35.68 -5.60
CA ARG A 140 -7.81 -34.91 -6.15
C ARG A 140 -7.95 -35.02 -7.66
N VAL A 141 -6.89 -35.39 -8.35
CA VAL A 141 -6.86 -35.57 -9.81
C VAL A 141 -7.14 -37.03 -10.11
N LYS A 142 -8.38 -37.37 -10.46
CA LYS A 142 -8.72 -38.69 -10.97
C LYS A 142 -8.07 -38.86 -12.35
N LYS A 143 -7.39 -40.02 -12.57
CA LYS A 143 -6.95 -40.46 -13.89
C LYS A 143 -8.14 -40.67 -14.82
#